data_6872b3c942850c9f1e582ea8c980df82
#
_entry.id   6872b3c942850c9f1e582ea8c980df82
#
_cell.length_a   1.000
_cell.length_b   1.000
_cell.length_c   1.000
_cell.angle_alpha   90.00
_cell.angle_beta   90.00
_cell.angle_gamma   90.00
#
_symmetry.space_group_name_H-M   'P 1'
#
loop_
_entity.id
_entity.type
_entity.pdbx_description
1 polymer ?
#
loop_
_entity_poly.entity_id
_entity_poly.type
_entity_poly.pdbx_seq_one_letter_code
_entity_poly.pdbx_strand_id
1 'polypeptide(L)'
;MKLYTNPASPFGRKALIVAHELGLKLEIVKTIPAGNEEFRKVNPLGKIPALQLDDGSILIDSPVICEYLNQAGSGKFFPGVSVWRTDTGRWKALGLQALADGIMDAAVARVVESRLPPEKQNEAAIAKNLKSVLAGLDALERISFAEVPTIGEISAACALGYIDFRLPELEWRATRPKLAAWYAKFSEYPSMKATAPVNP
;
A
#
# COMPACT_ATOMS: atom_id res chain seq x y z
N MET A 1 -2.91 -19.09 -7.25
CA MET A 1 -2.30 -18.29 -6.13
C MET A 1 -3.41 -17.75 -5.23
N LYS A 2 -3.20 -17.72 -3.89
CA LYS A 2 -4.16 -17.20 -2.90
C LYS A 2 -3.58 -15.99 -2.18
N LEU A 3 -4.32 -14.88 -2.15
CA LEU A 3 -3.92 -13.67 -1.43
C LEU A 3 -4.73 -13.55 -0.14
N TYR A 4 -4.06 -13.70 0.99
CA TYR A 4 -4.61 -13.45 2.32
C TYR A 4 -4.59 -11.94 2.59
N THR A 5 -5.77 -11.33 2.63
CA THR A 5 -5.93 -9.89 2.83
C THR A 5 -7.34 -9.54 3.28
N ASN A 6 -7.60 -8.27 3.56
CA ASN A 6 -8.93 -7.73 3.74
C ASN A 6 -9.11 -6.41 2.97
N PRO A 7 -10.35 -6.00 2.71
CA PRO A 7 -10.64 -4.84 1.87
C PRO A 7 -10.21 -3.48 2.48
N ALA A 8 -9.90 -3.45 3.79
CA ALA A 8 -9.41 -2.24 4.45
C ALA A 8 -7.89 -2.12 4.45
N SER A 9 -7.15 -3.17 4.04
CA SER A 9 -5.70 -3.18 4.07
C SER A 9 -5.10 -2.37 2.91
N PRO A 10 -4.35 -1.29 3.17
CA PRO A 10 -3.72 -0.53 2.09
C PRO A 10 -2.60 -1.34 1.41
N PHE A 11 -1.90 -2.19 2.15
CA PHE A 11 -0.86 -3.07 1.62
C PHE A 11 -1.43 -4.20 0.76
N GLY A 12 -2.59 -4.76 1.17
CA GLY A 12 -3.30 -5.74 0.36
C GLY A 12 -3.87 -5.11 -0.91
N ARG A 13 -4.38 -3.87 -0.81
CA ARG A 13 -4.86 -3.10 -1.97
C ARG A 13 -3.77 -2.92 -3.01
N LYS A 14 -2.54 -2.64 -2.60
CA LYS A 14 -1.39 -2.51 -3.50
C LYS A 14 -1.18 -3.77 -4.35
N ALA A 15 -1.19 -4.95 -3.73
CA ALA A 15 -1.08 -6.23 -4.42
C ALA A 15 -2.27 -6.50 -5.36
N LEU A 16 -3.50 -6.14 -4.94
CA LEU A 16 -4.69 -6.27 -5.76
C LEU A 16 -4.67 -5.37 -7.00
N ILE A 17 -4.20 -4.12 -6.87
CA ILE A 17 -4.04 -3.21 -8.01
C ILE A 17 -3.03 -3.77 -9.00
N VAL A 18 -1.86 -4.20 -8.52
CA VAL A 18 -0.83 -4.82 -9.39
C VAL A 18 -1.38 -6.02 -10.12
N ALA A 19 -2.07 -6.93 -9.42
CA ALA A 19 -2.67 -8.11 -10.06
C ALA A 19 -3.73 -7.73 -11.10
N HIS A 20 -4.62 -6.78 -10.77
CA HIS A 20 -5.67 -6.30 -11.67
C HIS A 20 -5.09 -5.72 -12.96
N GLU A 21 -4.10 -4.83 -12.84
CA GLU A 21 -3.44 -4.16 -13.96
C GLU A 21 -2.66 -5.13 -14.87
N LEU A 22 -2.25 -6.29 -14.33
CA LEU A 22 -1.55 -7.35 -15.05
C LEU A 22 -2.49 -8.47 -15.54
N GLY A 23 -3.79 -8.36 -15.28
CA GLY A 23 -4.78 -9.38 -15.64
C GLY A 23 -4.59 -10.70 -14.89
N LEU A 24 -3.92 -10.70 -13.74
CA LEU A 24 -3.68 -11.88 -12.92
C LEU A 24 -4.90 -12.18 -12.04
N LYS A 25 -5.33 -13.43 -12.03
CA LYS A 25 -6.42 -13.88 -11.16
C LYS A 25 -5.86 -14.41 -9.83
N LEU A 26 -6.33 -13.82 -8.74
CA LEU A 26 -6.01 -14.24 -7.38
C LEU A 26 -7.26 -14.75 -6.67
N GLU A 27 -7.16 -15.86 -5.96
CA GLU A 27 -8.15 -16.28 -4.97
C GLU A 27 -7.96 -15.40 -3.71
N ILE A 28 -8.99 -14.64 -3.34
CA ILE A 28 -8.91 -13.75 -2.18
C ILE A 28 -9.40 -14.47 -0.94
N VAL A 29 -8.51 -14.66 0.03
CA VAL A 29 -8.83 -15.21 1.34
C VAL A 29 -9.00 -14.05 2.31
N LYS A 30 -10.27 -13.70 2.62
CA LYS A 30 -10.57 -12.63 3.57
C LYS A 30 -9.99 -12.97 4.94
N THR A 31 -9.08 -12.14 5.42
CA THR A 31 -8.29 -12.42 6.62
C THR A 31 -8.29 -11.22 7.56
N ILE A 32 -8.73 -11.43 8.79
CA ILE A 32 -8.54 -10.50 9.90
C ILE A 32 -7.34 -11.03 10.68
N PRO A 33 -6.20 -10.31 10.72
CA PRO A 33 -4.97 -10.84 11.31
C PRO A 33 -4.97 -10.85 12.84
N ALA A 34 -5.74 -9.96 13.48
CA ALA A 34 -5.76 -9.83 14.93
C ALA A 34 -6.33 -11.10 15.60
N GLY A 35 -5.55 -11.74 16.46
CA GLY A 35 -5.96 -12.95 17.18
C GLY A 35 -6.15 -14.19 16.31
N ASN A 36 -5.71 -14.19 15.07
CA ASN A 36 -5.92 -15.30 14.12
C ASN A 36 -4.73 -16.27 14.13
N GLU A 37 -4.76 -17.25 15.00
CA GLU A 37 -3.69 -18.24 15.13
C GLU A 37 -3.57 -19.15 13.88
N GLU A 38 -4.67 -19.46 13.19
CA GLU A 38 -4.62 -20.23 11.94
C GLU A 38 -3.88 -19.46 10.85
N PHE A 39 -4.12 -18.14 10.77
CA PHE A 39 -3.37 -17.32 9.83
C PHE A 39 -1.88 -17.18 10.20
N ARG A 40 -1.53 -17.27 11.48
CA ARG A 40 -0.12 -17.31 11.90
C ARG A 40 0.64 -18.53 11.41
N LYS A 41 -0.04 -19.61 11.08
CA LYS A 41 0.57 -20.78 10.41
C LYS A 41 0.95 -20.47 8.95
N VAL A 42 0.23 -19.52 8.30
CA VAL A 42 0.55 -19.03 6.95
C VAL A 42 1.61 -17.93 7.02
N ASN A 43 1.40 -16.90 7.85
CA ASN A 43 2.36 -15.86 8.09
C ASN A 43 2.65 -15.71 9.58
N PRO A 44 3.82 -16.15 10.07
CA PRO A 44 4.15 -16.13 11.50
C PRO A 44 4.17 -14.73 12.09
N LEU A 45 4.35 -13.68 11.25
CA LEU A 45 4.27 -12.28 11.68
C LEU A 45 2.83 -11.82 11.93
N GLY A 46 1.81 -12.59 11.53
CA GLY A 46 0.41 -12.24 11.69
C GLY A 46 0.02 -10.97 10.94
N LYS A 47 0.66 -10.66 9.83
CA LYS A 47 0.42 -9.46 9.02
C LYS A 47 -0.10 -9.83 7.63
N ILE A 48 -1.04 -9.06 7.13
CA ILE A 48 -1.52 -9.12 5.76
C ILE A 48 -0.90 -7.97 4.93
N PRO A 49 -0.69 -8.16 3.61
CA PRO A 49 -0.98 -9.37 2.83
C PRO A 49 0.05 -10.49 2.99
N ALA A 50 -0.38 -11.71 2.67
CA ALA A 50 0.50 -12.85 2.39
C ALA A 50 0.00 -13.51 1.09
N LEU A 51 0.92 -13.94 0.22
CA LEU A 51 0.59 -14.61 -1.04
C LEU A 51 1.06 -16.06 -0.98
N GLN A 52 0.12 -17.01 -1.07
CA GLN A 52 0.41 -18.42 -1.24
C GLN A 52 0.49 -18.75 -2.73
N LEU A 53 1.62 -19.31 -3.14
CA LEU A 53 1.86 -19.77 -4.51
C LEU A 53 1.23 -21.16 -4.72
N ASP A 54 1.22 -21.62 -5.98
CA ASP A 54 0.58 -22.89 -6.33
C ASP A 54 1.38 -24.12 -5.82
N ASP A 55 2.67 -23.94 -5.55
CA ASP A 55 3.53 -24.94 -4.89
C ASP A 55 3.40 -24.96 -3.36
N GLY A 56 2.55 -24.10 -2.80
CA GLY A 56 2.32 -23.95 -1.36
C GLY A 56 3.27 -22.99 -0.65
N SER A 57 4.30 -22.47 -1.30
CA SER A 57 5.21 -21.49 -0.71
C SER A 57 4.50 -20.16 -0.44
N ILE A 58 4.99 -19.41 0.56
CA ILE A 58 4.39 -18.16 1.02
C ILE A 58 5.35 -16.99 0.78
N LEU A 59 4.84 -15.94 0.15
CA LEU A 59 5.55 -14.67 0.02
C LEU A 59 4.96 -13.63 0.97
N ILE A 60 5.81 -12.91 1.63
CA ILE A 60 5.60 -11.73 2.48
C ILE A 60 6.77 -10.76 2.24
N ASP A 61 6.67 -9.44 2.37
CA ASP A 61 5.45 -8.69 2.55
C ASP A 61 4.96 -8.06 1.24
N SER A 62 4.19 -6.99 1.27
CA SER A 62 3.59 -6.41 0.05
C SER A 62 4.60 -5.98 -1.02
N PRO A 63 5.80 -5.43 -0.74
CA PRO A 63 6.84 -5.17 -1.73
C PRO A 63 7.26 -6.42 -2.51
N VAL A 64 7.55 -7.51 -1.80
CA VAL A 64 7.95 -8.80 -2.40
C VAL A 64 6.81 -9.38 -3.23
N ILE A 65 5.59 -9.36 -2.70
CA ILE A 65 4.38 -9.84 -3.40
C ILE A 65 4.19 -9.06 -4.70
N CYS A 66 4.27 -7.72 -4.66
CA CYS A 66 4.09 -6.89 -5.85
C CYS A 66 5.18 -7.13 -6.90
N GLU A 67 6.43 -7.31 -6.49
CA GLU A 67 7.51 -7.62 -7.43
C GLU A 67 7.34 -8.99 -8.06
N TYR A 68 6.94 -10.01 -7.27
CA TYR A 68 6.62 -11.33 -7.79
C TYR A 68 5.45 -11.28 -8.79
N LEU A 69 4.34 -10.62 -8.45
CA LEU A 69 3.19 -10.46 -9.35
C LEU A 69 3.58 -9.72 -10.64
N ASN A 70 4.44 -8.71 -10.53
CA ASN A 70 4.96 -8.00 -11.70
C ASN A 70 5.78 -8.92 -12.61
N GLN A 71 6.60 -9.79 -12.04
CA GLN A 71 7.38 -10.77 -12.83
C GLN A 71 6.47 -11.85 -13.44
N ALA A 72 5.46 -12.32 -12.70
CA ALA A 72 4.49 -13.31 -13.18
C ALA A 72 3.58 -12.76 -14.30
N GLY A 73 3.39 -11.45 -14.34
CA GLY A 73 2.65 -10.74 -15.39
C GLY A 73 3.57 -10.18 -16.50
N SER A 74 3.29 -8.97 -16.97
CA SER A 74 4.03 -8.34 -18.08
C SER A 74 5.28 -7.55 -17.68
N GLY A 75 5.59 -7.46 -16.39
CA GLY A 75 6.80 -6.79 -15.90
C GLY A 75 6.82 -5.25 -15.98
N LYS A 76 5.66 -4.56 -16.04
CA LYS A 76 5.57 -3.13 -16.38
C LYS A 76 5.77 -2.13 -15.21
N PHE A 77 5.66 -2.57 -13.94
CA PHE A 77 5.66 -1.64 -12.79
C PHE A 77 7.00 -1.45 -12.10
N PHE A 78 7.93 -2.35 -12.35
CA PHE A 78 9.29 -2.26 -11.82
C PHE A 78 10.25 -1.98 -12.98
N PRO A 79 10.75 -0.75 -13.13
CA PRO A 79 11.74 -0.45 -14.17
C PRO A 79 12.93 -1.40 -14.10
N GLY A 80 13.41 -1.84 -15.26
CA GLY A 80 14.51 -2.79 -15.33
C GLY A 80 15.82 -2.23 -14.79
N VAL A 81 16.74 -3.11 -14.41
CA VAL A 81 18.11 -2.73 -14.05
C VAL A 81 18.97 -2.83 -15.31
N SER A 82 19.50 -1.70 -15.78
CA SER A 82 20.51 -1.71 -16.82
C SER A 82 21.88 -2.05 -16.21
N VAL A 83 22.53 -3.08 -16.71
CA VAL A 83 23.86 -3.52 -16.23
C VAL A 83 24.93 -2.45 -16.45
N TRP A 84 24.68 -1.50 -17.36
CA TRP A 84 25.66 -0.48 -17.80
C TRP A 84 25.33 0.95 -17.38
N ARG A 85 24.19 1.18 -16.70
CA ARG A 85 23.80 2.50 -16.21
C ARG A 85 23.23 2.36 -14.82
N THR A 86 23.54 3.32 -13.95
CA THR A 86 22.78 3.56 -12.73
C THR A 86 21.36 3.96 -13.15
N ASP A 87 20.47 2.96 -13.30
CA ASP A 87 19.09 3.22 -13.69
C ASP A 87 18.38 3.88 -12.50
N THR A 88 18.34 5.20 -12.58
CA THR A 88 17.66 6.01 -11.56
C THR A 88 16.15 5.74 -11.51
N GLY A 89 15.56 5.18 -12.59
CA GLY A 89 14.14 4.89 -12.68
C GLY A 89 13.67 3.86 -11.65
N ARG A 90 14.38 2.73 -11.54
CA ARG A 90 14.06 1.68 -10.55
C ARG A 90 14.20 2.20 -9.12
N TRP A 91 15.29 2.88 -8.82
CA TRP A 91 15.51 3.40 -7.47
C TRP A 91 14.52 4.50 -7.09
N LYS A 92 14.08 5.31 -8.05
CA LYS A 92 12.99 6.28 -7.84
C LYS A 92 11.67 5.56 -7.54
N ALA A 93 11.32 4.53 -8.32
CA ALA A 93 10.10 3.75 -8.09
C ALA A 93 10.10 3.07 -6.71
N LEU A 94 11.20 2.41 -6.35
CA LEU A 94 11.36 1.74 -5.05
C LEU A 94 11.43 2.73 -3.89
N GLY A 95 12.09 3.88 -4.06
CA GLY A 95 12.14 4.94 -3.05
C GLY A 95 10.77 5.57 -2.80
N LEU A 96 9.98 5.79 -3.86
CA LEU A 96 8.61 6.26 -3.73
C LEU A 96 7.70 5.20 -3.08
N GLN A 97 7.88 3.92 -3.44
CA GLN A 97 7.20 2.82 -2.77
C GLN A 97 7.51 2.81 -1.27
N ALA A 98 8.79 2.90 -0.89
CA ALA A 98 9.21 2.89 0.50
C ALA A 98 8.64 4.08 1.30
N LEU A 99 8.63 5.29 0.70
CA LEU A 99 8.00 6.46 1.29
C LEU A 99 6.50 6.24 1.54
N ALA A 100 5.79 5.74 0.53
CA ALA A 100 4.36 5.47 0.62
C ALA A 100 4.04 4.35 1.63
N ASP A 101 4.85 3.29 1.67
CA ASP A 101 4.73 2.21 2.65
C ASP A 101 4.93 2.75 4.07
N GLY A 102 5.92 3.62 4.29
CA GLY A 102 6.11 4.29 5.58
C GLY A 102 4.93 5.19 6.00
N ILE A 103 4.30 5.88 5.04
CA ILE A 103 3.06 6.64 5.31
C ILE A 103 1.92 5.69 5.73
N MET A 104 1.76 4.57 5.02
CA MET A 104 0.74 3.56 5.34
C MET A 104 0.99 2.91 6.70
N ASP A 105 2.24 2.58 7.04
CA ASP A 105 2.62 2.04 8.36
C ASP A 105 2.24 3.01 9.47
N ALA A 106 2.60 4.28 9.34
CA ALA A 106 2.26 5.30 10.33
C ALA A 106 0.74 5.50 10.44
N ALA A 107 0.03 5.55 9.31
CA ALA A 107 -1.42 5.70 9.31
C ALA A 107 -2.13 4.49 9.95
N VAL A 108 -1.71 3.27 9.62
CA VAL A 108 -2.26 2.03 10.23
C VAL A 108 -1.97 2.00 11.73
N ALA A 109 -0.73 2.28 12.14
CA ALA A 109 -0.37 2.30 13.55
C ALA A 109 -1.20 3.32 14.35
N ARG A 110 -1.41 4.53 13.80
CA ARG A 110 -2.28 5.55 14.40
C ARG A 110 -3.71 5.05 14.54
N VAL A 111 -4.27 4.48 13.47
CA VAL A 111 -5.66 3.97 13.47
C VAL A 111 -5.84 2.83 14.47
N VAL A 112 -4.89 1.91 14.55
CA VAL A 112 -4.95 0.79 15.50
C VAL A 112 -4.91 1.31 16.94
N GLU A 113 -3.99 2.22 17.24
CA GLU A 113 -3.86 2.83 18.57
C GLU A 113 -5.11 3.60 18.97
N SER A 114 -5.68 4.40 18.06
CA SER A 114 -6.89 5.20 18.31
C SER A 114 -8.16 4.37 18.51
N ARG A 115 -8.13 3.05 18.21
CA ARG A 115 -9.26 2.13 18.46
C ARG A 115 -9.23 1.48 19.84
N LEU A 116 -8.14 1.62 20.55
CA LEU A 116 -8.08 1.16 21.92
C LEU A 116 -9.01 1.99 22.81
N PRO A 117 -9.48 1.46 23.95
CA PRO A 117 -10.16 2.25 24.95
C PRO A 117 -9.32 3.48 25.34
N PRO A 118 -9.92 4.65 25.59
CA PRO A 118 -9.17 5.90 25.81
C PRO A 118 -8.07 5.79 26.87
N GLU A 119 -8.32 5.04 27.94
CA GLU A 119 -7.38 4.83 29.04
C GLU A 119 -6.17 3.94 28.66
N LYS A 120 -6.23 3.28 27.50
CA LYS A 120 -5.17 2.42 26.98
C LYS A 120 -4.45 3.04 25.78
N GLN A 121 -4.93 4.20 25.29
CA GLN A 121 -4.31 4.86 24.16
C GLN A 121 -3.00 5.53 24.55
N ASN A 122 -2.00 5.41 23.66
CA ASN A 122 -0.77 6.15 23.79
C ASN A 122 -0.84 7.40 22.89
N GLU A 123 -1.25 8.52 23.47
CA GLU A 123 -1.39 9.79 22.75
C GLU A 123 -0.08 10.26 22.09
N ALA A 124 1.08 10.01 22.73
CA ALA A 124 2.37 10.35 22.14
C ALA A 124 2.65 9.52 20.88
N ALA A 125 2.27 8.25 20.86
CA ALA A 125 2.39 7.40 19.69
C ALA A 125 1.42 7.85 18.57
N ILE A 126 0.20 8.19 18.92
CA ILE A 126 -0.81 8.74 17.98
C ILE A 126 -0.27 10.02 17.33
N ALA A 127 0.22 10.97 18.14
CA ALA A 127 0.78 12.23 17.66
C ALA A 127 2.03 12.04 16.79
N LYS A 128 2.94 11.16 17.21
CA LYS A 128 4.15 10.81 16.44
C LYS A 128 3.78 10.26 15.05
N ASN A 129 2.86 9.32 15.01
CA ASN A 129 2.44 8.70 13.75
C ASN A 129 1.73 9.72 12.84
N LEU A 130 0.89 10.59 13.40
CA LEU A 130 0.28 11.68 12.64
C LEU A 130 1.33 12.61 12.02
N LYS A 131 2.35 13.00 12.80
CA LYS A 131 3.46 13.82 12.30
C LYS A 131 4.17 13.14 11.13
N SER A 132 4.39 11.83 11.19
CA SER A 132 5.00 11.05 10.11
C SER A 132 4.12 11.04 8.85
N VAL A 133 2.81 10.85 9.00
CA VAL A 133 1.86 10.92 7.88
C VAL A 133 1.92 12.29 7.22
N LEU A 134 1.81 13.38 7.98
CA LEU A 134 1.82 14.74 7.43
C LEU A 134 3.14 15.05 6.71
N ALA A 135 4.28 14.70 7.30
CA ALA A 135 5.59 14.90 6.67
C ALA A 135 5.74 14.08 5.38
N GLY A 136 5.20 12.85 5.36
CA GLY A 136 5.16 12.02 4.17
C GLY A 136 4.30 12.63 3.06
N LEU A 137 3.13 13.17 3.39
CA LEU A 137 2.28 13.89 2.44
C LEU A 137 2.97 15.14 1.88
N ASP A 138 3.71 15.89 2.71
CA ASP A 138 4.50 17.04 2.26
C ASP A 138 5.64 16.62 1.32
N ALA A 139 6.21 15.45 1.54
CA ALA A 139 7.20 14.89 0.63
C ALA A 139 6.56 14.50 -0.71
N LEU A 140 5.39 13.84 -0.70
CA LEU A 140 4.65 13.47 -1.91
C LEU A 140 4.22 14.70 -2.72
N GLU A 141 3.82 15.81 -2.08
CA GLU A 141 3.45 17.06 -2.78
C GLU A 141 4.60 17.62 -3.64
N ARG A 142 5.85 17.33 -3.28
CA ARG A 142 7.04 17.79 -4.01
C ARG A 142 7.46 16.87 -5.15
N ILE A 143 6.84 15.69 -5.26
CA ILE A 143 7.21 14.70 -6.28
C ILE A 143 6.53 15.02 -7.61
N SER A 144 7.29 14.92 -8.70
CA SER A 144 6.73 14.82 -10.04
C SER A 144 6.48 13.34 -10.35
N PHE A 145 5.22 12.95 -10.31
CA PHE A 145 4.78 11.59 -10.60
C PHE A 145 4.96 11.25 -12.08
N ALA A 146 5.29 9.99 -12.37
CA ALA A 146 5.44 9.50 -13.73
C ALA A 146 4.07 9.42 -14.44
N GLU A 147 4.06 9.67 -15.77
CA GLU A 147 2.86 9.49 -16.59
C GLU A 147 2.48 8.00 -16.70
N VAL A 148 3.48 7.13 -16.87
CA VAL A 148 3.31 5.68 -16.82
C VAL A 148 3.57 5.21 -15.40
N PRO A 149 2.56 4.70 -14.70
CA PRO A 149 2.71 4.33 -13.30
C PRO A 149 3.75 3.24 -13.08
N THR A 150 4.56 3.42 -12.05
CA THR A 150 5.40 2.38 -11.46
C THR A 150 4.78 1.88 -10.16
N ILE A 151 5.44 0.94 -9.49
CA ILE A 151 5.05 0.50 -8.14
C ILE A 151 5.03 1.66 -7.15
N GLY A 152 5.83 2.69 -7.35
CA GLY A 152 5.86 3.89 -6.52
C GLY A 152 4.53 4.65 -6.57
N GLU A 153 4.02 4.94 -7.77
CA GLU A 153 2.74 5.64 -7.97
C GLU A 153 1.57 4.81 -7.41
N ILE A 154 1.57 3.49 -7.65
CA ILE A 154 0.54 2.60 -7.08
C ILE A 154 0.56 2.67 -5.55
N SER A 155 1.74 2.63 -4.94
CA SER A 155 1.88 2.69 -3.48
C SER A 155 1.42 4.04 -2.92
N ALA A 156 1.80 5.15 -3.55
CA ALA A 156 1.36 6.49 -3.18
C ALA A 156 -0.17 6.61 -3.24
N ALA A 157 -0.80 6.09 -4.31
CA ALA A 157 -2.24 6.09 -4.44
C ALA A 157 -2.93 5.23 -3.36
N CYS A 158 -2.35 4.08 -2.98
CA CYS A 158 -2.85 3.27 -1.87
C CYS A 158 -2.77 4.01 -0.53
N ALA A 159 -1.67 4.73 -0.27
CA ALA A 159 -1.50 5.53 0.94
C ALA A 159 -2.56 6.63 1.03
N LEU A 160 -2.77 7.39 -0.05
CA LEU A 160 -3.78 8.46 -0.09
C LEU A 160 -5.19 7.91 0.07
N GLY A 161 -5.53 6.82 -0.61
CA GLY A 161 -6.84 6.18 -0.45
C GLY A 161 -7.09 5.64 0.95
N TYR A 162 -6.04 5.18 1.65
CA TYR A 162 -6.17 4.77 3.04
C TYR A 162 -6.37 5.95 3.98
N ILE A 163 -5.68 7.08 3.74
CA ILE A 163 -5.87 8.32 4.50
C ILE A 163 -7.28 8.83 4.32
N ASP A 164 -7.80 8.90 3.10
CA ASP A 164 -9.19 9.30 2.85
C ASP A 164 -10.20 8.41 3.58
N PHE A 165 -9.92 7.11 3.64
CA PHE A 165 -10.80 6.13 4.25
C PHE A 165 -10.77 6.14 5.78
N ARG A 166 -9.61 6.39 6.39
CA ARG A 166 -9.40 6.23 7.83
C ARG A 166 -9.14 7.52 8.59
N LEU A 167 -8.70 8.55 7.91
CA LEU A 167 -8.29 9.83 8.47
C LEU A 167 -8.88 11.00 7.65
N PRO A 168 -10.21 10.98 7.36
CA PRO A 168 -10.83 12.00 6.53
C PRO A 168 -10.71 13.40 7.14
N GLU A 169 -10.57 13.47 8.47
CA GLU A 169 -10.39 14.72 9.21
C GLU A 169 -9.10 15.48 8.84
N LEU A 170 -8.14 14.84 8.18
CA LEU A 170 -6.89 15.49 7.81
C LEU A 170 -7.04 16.49 6.65
N GLU A 171 -8.12 16.42 5.88
CA GLU A 171 -8.44 17.34 4.77
C GLU A 171 -7.20 17.72 3.94
N TRP A 172 -6.31 16.75 3.73
CA TRP A 172 -4.94 16.93 3.22
C TRP A 172 -4.87 17.65 1.86
N ARG A 173 -5.96 17.62 1.08
CA ARG A 173 -6.03 18.23 -0.25
C ARG A 173 -5.94 19.76 -0.21
N ALA A 174 -6.46 20.37 0.84
CA ALA A 174 -6.48 21.85 0.98
C ALA A 174 -5.07 22.46 0.97
N THR A 175 -4.09 21.72 1.49
CA THR A 175 -2.71 22.19 1.61
C THR A 175 -1.74 21.54 0.62
N ARG A 176 -2.22 20.58 -0.22
CA ARG A 176 -1.38 19.82 -1.16
C ARG A 176 -2.06 19.70 -2.53
N PRO A 177 -2.20 20.82 -3.26
CA PRO A 177 -3.01 20.89 -4.48
C PRO A 177 -2.42 20.06 -5.64
N LYS A 178 -1.10 19.92 -5.77
CA LYS A 178 -0.47 19.13 -6.84
C LYS A 178 -0.73 17.64 -6.61
N LEU A 179 -0.55 17.18 -5.37
CA LEU A 179 -0.83 15.81 -4.97
C LEU A 179 -2.32 15.49 -5.14
N ALA A 180 -3.19 16.44 -4.77
CA ALA A 180 -4.64 16.30 -4.94
C ALA A 180 -5.05 16.16 -6.42
N ALA A 181 -4.49 16.99 -7.29
CA ALA A 181 -4.76 16.93 -8.72
C ALA A 181 -4.25 15.63 -9.36
N TRP A 182 -3.07 15.16 -8.96
CA TRP A 182 -2.55 13.87 -9.41
C TRP A 182 -3.43 12.72 -8.94
N TYR A 183 -3.75 12.67 -7.65
CA TYR A 183 -4.55 11.58 -7.09
C TYR A 183 -5.97 11.53 -7.66
N ALA A 184 -6.58 12.68 -7.94
CA ALA A 184 -7.88 12.74 -8.59
C ALA A 184 -7.88 12.02 -9.96
N LYS A 185 -6.82 12.20 -10.76
CA LYS A 185 -6.65 11.48 -12.03
C LYS A 185 -6.36 9.99 -11.81
N PHE A 186 -5.47 9.68 -10.87
CA PHE A 186 -5.07 8.30 -10.60
C PHE A 186 -6.22 7.47 -10.04
N SER A 187 -7.09 8.05 -9.23
CA SER A 187 -8.26 7.36 -8.67
C SER A 187 -9.30 6.92 -9.72
N GLU A 188 -9.23 7.47 -10.94
CA GLU A 188 -10.10 7.07 -12.06
C GLU A 188 -9.71 5.73 -12.69
N TYR A 189 -8.52 5.20 -12.46
CA TYR A 189 -8.13 3.89 -12.97
C TYR A 189 -9.13 2.79 -12.55
N PRO A 190 -9.50 1.88 -13.47
CA PRO A 190 -10.41 0.77 -13.15
C PRO A 190 -9.97 -0.05 -11.93
N SER A 191 -8.67 -0.32 -11.81
CA SER A 191 -8.09 -1.03 -10.68
C SER A 191 -8.27 -0.31 -9.34
N MET A 192 -8.17 1.03 -9.34
CA MET A 192 -8.40 1.86 -8.15
C MET A 192 -9.85 1.81 -7.69
N LYS A 193 -10.79 1.84 -8.65
CA LYS A 193 -12.24 1.75 -8.38
C LYS A 193 -12.61 0.35 -7.89
N ALA A 194 -12.11 -0.69 -8.56
CA ALA A 194 -12.39 -2.09 -8.22
C ALA A 194 -11.84 -2.50 -6.84
N THR A 195 -10.83 -1.80 -6.34
CA THR A 195 -10.16 -2.09 -5.06
C THR A 195 -10.38 -1.01 -4.00
N ALA A 196 -11.40 -0.16 -4.17
CA ALA A 196 -11.71 0.89 -3.20
C ALA A 196 -11.85 0.30 -1.79
N PRO A 197 -11.22 0.92 -0.75
CA PRO A 197 -11.24 0.35 0.58
C PRO A 197 -12.65 0.44 1.18
N VAL A 198 -13.05 -0.64 1.84
CA VAL A 198 -14.31 -0.73 2.59
C VAL A 198 -14.05 -1.39 3.95
N ASN A 199 -14.98 -1.21 4.89
CA ASN A 199 -14.89 -1.91 6.16
C ASN A 199 -15.03 -3.42 5.92
N PRO A 200 -14.20 -4.26 6.60
CA PRO A 200 -14.23 -5.71 6.50
C PRO A 200 -15.49 -6.33 7.08
#